data_120d2a38e52e80a4bf94330ca5ed05aa
#
_entry.id   120d2a38e52e80a4bf94330ca5ed05aa
#
_cell.length_a   1.000
_cell.length_b   1.000
_cell.length_c   1.000
_cell.angle_alpha   90.00
_cell.angle_beta   90.00
_cell.angle_gamma   90.00
#
_symmetry.space_group_name_H-M   'P 1'
#
loop_
_entity.id
_entity.type
_entity.pdbx_description
1 polymer ?
#
loop_
_entity_poly.entity_id
_entity_poly.type
_entity_poly.pdbx_seq_one_letter_code
_entity_poly.pdbx_strand_id
1 'polypeptide(L)'
;MIQRILFIILLCLCSTSAFAQMEEALAPLDYALDSAETRQLRLEVDNMTFFKDNEFSGTVMKGCTLPGLWVTPKLTYQPLRNLKIEAGIHALIYSGAYRFPNYAYHDIAQWKGNQYQRGAHLLPWFRAQLTLRRVHLVLGDLHGAMKHRLAQPLYDPELMLTADPEFGFQLIADTRPAHIDAWVNWESFIFEGDTHQEAFVVGLSSRFRLNSEQSRWHVYLPVQGTIQHRGGEQDKGGSVQTLCNGAAGVGLRWNVGHKVVRYIGAEALALGCAQQKGKLWPFSGGSGLYAKVDVGFKYGLSARLGYFRANQFITLLGSPYFGAVSTKHDGACYPDHPQTAHLALDYSRTFGKHYALGAKVETFCNAPGRMRLADGTMQNTTTTFNTSFGIYLRINPSFLLKQF
;
A
#
# COMPACT_ATOMS: atom_id res chain seq x y z
N MET A 1 -29.78 -10.59 -24.83
CA MET A 1 -29.32 -10.12 -23.53
C MET A 1 -27.85 -9.72 -23.56
N ILE A 2 -26.95 -10.53 -24.02
CA ILE A 2 -25.50 -10.27 -24.13
C ILE A 2 -25.19 -9.02 -24.96
N GLN A 3 -25.84 -8.81 -26.13
CA GLN A 3 -25.63 -7.61 -26.95
C GLN A 3 -26.06 -6.31 -26.23
N ARG A 4 -27.09 -6.33 -25.40
CA ARG A 4 -27.50 -5.15 -24.61
C ARG A 4 -26.51 -4.86 -23.48
N ILE A 5 -25.92 -5.89 -22.89
CA ILE A 5 -24.88 -5.74 -21.86
C ILE A 5 -23.59 -5.20 -22.50
N LEU A 6 -23.18 -5.72 -23.64
CA LEU A 6 -22.05 -5.19 -24.43
C LEU A 6 -22.27 -3.74 -24.88
N PHE A 7 -23.50 -3.38 -25.27
CA PHE A 7 -23.84 -2.02 -25.69
C PHE A 7 -23.87 -1.03 -24.49
N ILE A 8 -24.32 -1.47 -23.31
CA ILE A 8 -24.24 -0.68 -22.06
C ILE A 8 -22.78 -0.52 -21.63
N ILE A 9 -21.97 -1.56 -21.73
CA ILE A 9 -20.52 -1.47 -21.46
C ILE A 9 -19.85 -0.52 -22.47
N LEU A 10 -20.22 -0.54 -23.74
CA LEU A 10 -19.69 0.36 -24.77
C LEU A 10 -20.15 1.82 -24.58
N LEU A 11 -21.41 2.05 -24.19
CA LEU A 11 -21.94 3.39 -23.89
C LEU A 11 -21.33 4.00 -22.62
N CYS A 12 -20.97 3.17 -21.64
CA CYS A 12 -20.22 3.61 -20.47
C CYS A 12 -18.77 4.08 -20.82
N LEU A 13 -18.24 3.73 -21.99
CA LEU A 13 -16.90 4.14 -22.42
C LEU A 13 -16.80 5.57 -22.97
N CYS A 14 -17.94 6.27 -23.19
CA CYS A 14 -17.95 7.56 -23.90
C CYS A 14 -18.00 8.82 -23.03
N SER A 15 -17.98 8.74 -21.70
CA SER A 15 -17.96 9.94 -20.84
C SER A 15 -16.53 10.45 -20.63
N THR A 16 -16.33 11.76 -20.85
CA THR A 16 -15.07 12.48 -20.67
C THR A 16 -14.73 12.66 -19.19
N SER A 17 -14.27 11.61 -18.53
CA SER A 17 -13.77 11.68 -17.16
C SER A 17 -12.23 11.76 -17.16
N ALA A 18 -11.65 12.51 -16.25
CA ALA A 18 -10.22 12.49 -16.01
C ALA A 18 -9.81 11.06 -15.62
N PHE A 19 -8.94 10.44 -16.40
CA PHE A 19 -8.53 9.06 -16.20
C PHE A 19 -7.29 9.05 -15.29
N ALA A 20 -7.48 8.58 -14.07
CA ALA A 20 -6.45 8.36 -13.07
C ALA A 20 -5.79 6.99 -13.27
N GLN A 21 -4.56 6.81 -12.81
CA GLN A 21 -3.99 5.49 -12.59
C GLN A 21 -4.82 4.75 -11.54
N MET A 22 -4.75 3.42 -11.50
CA MET A 22 -5.51 2.63 -10.54
C MET A 22 -5.25 3.08 -9.09
N GLU A 23 -4.01 3.38 -8.73
CA GLU A 23 -3.65 3.92 -7.42
C GLU A 23 -4.35 5.25 -7.11
N GLU A 24 -4.43 6.16 -8.09
CA GLU A 24 -5.13 7.44 -7.93
C GLU A 24 -6.66 7.27 -7.89
N ALA A 25 -7.19 6.28 -8.61
CA ALA A 25 -8.62 6.01 -8.61
C ALA A 25 -9.10 5.34 -7.31
N LEU A 26 -8.34 4.39 -6.79
CA LEU A 26 -8.69 3.62 -5.59
C LEU A 26 -8.22 4.28 -4.29
N ALA A 27 -7.09 4.99 -4.31
CA ALA A 27 -6.51 5.68 -3.17
C ALA A 27 -6.08 7.11 -3.54
N PRO A 28 -7.02 8.02 -3.83
CA PRO A 28 -6.70 9.40 -4.22
C PRO A 28 -6.01 10.15 -3.10
N LEU A 29 -5.04 11.00 -3.46
CA LEU A 29 -4.38 11.93 -2.55
C LEU A 29 -5.20 13.23 -2.46
N ASP A 30 -6.38 13.17 -1.85
CA ASP A 30 -7.25 14.31 -1.62
C ASP A 30 -7.26 14.64 -0.12
N TYR A 31 -6.37 15.54 0.27
CA TYR A 31 -6.21 16.00 1.65
C TYR A 31 -6.81 17.40 1.88
N ALA A 32 -7.22 18.08 0.81
CA ALA A 32 -7.77 19.41 0.93
C ALA A 32 -9.13 19.40 1.61
N LEU A 33 -9.32 20.26 2.60
CA LEU A 33 -10.63 20.46 3.22
C LEU A 33 -11.44 21.45 2.37
N ASP A 34 -12.68 21.08 2.05
CA ASP A 34 -13.58 21.97 1.34
C ASP A 34 -14.16 23.01 2.32
N SER A 35 -13.87 24.28 2.08
CA SER A 35 -14.41 25.36 2.91
C SER A 35 -15.94 25.48 2.86
N ALA A 36 -16.58 24.96 1.82
CA ALA A 36 -18.03 24.90 1.71
C ALA A 36 -18.66 23.92 2.72
N GLU A 37 -17.90 22.96 3.22
CA GLU A 37 -18.33 21.99 4.24
C GLU A 37 -18.17 22.50 5.68
N THR A 38 -17.69 23.75 5.86
CA THR A 38 -17.55 24.35 7.19
C THR A 38 -18.88 24.40 7.93
N ARG A 39 -18.89 23.97 9.20
CA ARG A 39 -20.06 23.82 10.08
C ARG A 39 -21.12 22.84 9.56
N GLN A 40 -20.69 21.87 8.74
CA GLN A 40 -21.53 20.77 8.31
C GLN A 40 -21.24 19.51 9.10
N LEU A 41 -22.29 18.84 9.56
CA LEU A 41 -22.28 17.45 10.00
C LEU A 41 -22.70 16.59 8.83
N ARG A 42 -21.87 15.61 8.45
CA ARG A 42 -22.12 14.73 7.33
C ARG A 42 -21.98 13.27 7.75
N LEU A 43 -22.67 12.40 7.06
CA LEU A 43 -22.42 10.96 7.07
C LEU A 43 -21.61 10.63 5.83
N GLU A 44 -20.40 10.16 6.01
CA GLU A 44 -19.54 9.66 4.94
C GLU A 44 -19.40 8.15 5.09
N VAL A 45 -19.29 7.46 3.96
CA VAL A 45 -19.04 6.02 3.93
C VAL A 45 -17.87 5.79 2.98
N ASP A 46 -16.75 5.29 3.49
CA ASP A 46 -15.67 4.77 2.64
C ASP A 46 -15.85 3.27 2.51
N ASN A 47 -15.75 2.75 1.29
CA ASN A 47 -15.86 1.32 1.02
C ASN A 47 -14.90 0.90 -0.08
N MET A 48 -14.33 -0.28 0.09
CA MET A 48 -13.64 -1.03 -0.95
C MET A 48 -14.16 -2.46 -0.95
N THR A 49 -14.80 -2.85 -2.03
CA THR A 49 -15.15 -4.26 -2.30
C THR A 49 -14.17 -4.81 -3.32
N PHE A 50 -13.67 -6.01 -3.08
CA PHE A 50 -12.62 -6.59 -3.92
C PHE A 50 -12.80 -8.09 -4.07
N PHE A 51 -12.31 -8.57 -5.21
CA PHE A 51 -12.04 -9.96 -5.47
C PHE A 51 -10.64 -10.04 -6.09
N LYS A 52 -9.72 -10.73 -5.45
CA LYS A 52 -8.37 -10.95 -5.95
C LYS A 52 -8.08 -12.45 -5.93
N ASP A 53 -7.45 -12.94 -6.97
CA ASP A 53 -7.01 -14.32 -7.05
C ASP A 53 -5.51 -14.36 -7.34
N ASN A 54 -4.78 -15.07 -6.49
CA ASN A 54 -3.34 -15.19 -6.50
C ASN A 54 -2.95 -16.62 -6.91
N GLU A 55 -2.66 -16.81 -8.19
CA GLU A 55 -2.17 -18.06 -8.77
C GLU A 55 -0.64 -18.12 -8.64
N PHE A 56 -0.18 -18.46 -7.43
CA PHE A 56 1.24 -18.46 -7.09
C PHE A 56 1.80 -19.90 -7.01
N SER A 57 3.01 -20.08 -7.52
CA SER A 57 3.72 -21.38 -7.54
C SER A 57 4.00 -21.95 -6.15
N GLY A 58 3.93 -21.12 -5.12
CA GLY A 58 4.19 -21.50 -3.75
C GLY A 58 5.67 -21.57 -3.38
N THR A 59 6.58 -21.13 -4.22
CA THR A 59 8.02 -21.07 -3.88
C THR A 59 8.32 -19.91 -2.95
N VAL A 60 7.78 -18.72 -3.21
CA VAL A 60 7.91 -17.52 -2.39
C VAL A 60 6.67 -17.30 -1.53
N MET A 61 5.50 -17.35 -2.14
CA MET A 61 4.19 -17.23 -1.49
C MET A 61 3.26 -18.35 -1.95
N LYS A 62 2.32 -18.73 -1.09
CA LYS A 62 1.20 -19.60 -1.47
C LYS A 62 0.15 -18.78 -2.23
N GLY A 63 -0.45 -19.40 -3.24
CA GLY A 63 -1.64 -18.86 -3.91
C GLY A 63 -2.85 -18.85 -2.98
N CYS A 64 -3.75 -17.90 -3.20
CA CYS A 64 -5.00 -17.79 -2.46
C CYS A 64 -6.02 -16.96 -3.23
N THR A 65 -7.28 -17.30 -3.11
CA THR A 65 -8.39 -16.46 -3.57
C THR A 65 -8.84 -15.59 -2.41
N LEU A 66 -8.92 -14.28 -2.64
CA LEU A 66 -9.17 -13.25 -1.65
C LEU A 66 -10.43 -12.43 -2.03
N PRO A 67 -11.65 -12.93 -1.75
CA PRO A 67 -12.85 -12.12 -1.79
C PRO A 67 -12.99 -11.35 -0.48
N GLY A 68 -13.40 -10.08 -0.57
CA GLY A 68 -13.59 -9.29 0.64
C GLY A 68 -14.12 -7.89 0.40
N LEU A 69 -14.34 -7.23 1.51
CA LEU A 69 -14.70 -5.81 1.55
C LEU A 69 -14.23 -5.19 2.87
N TRP A 70 -13.95 -3.92 2.84
CA TRP A 70 -13.99 -3.11 4.04
C TRP A 70 -14.92 -1.91 3.85
N VAL A 71 -15.51 -1.47 4.94
CA VAL A 71 -16.44 -0.34 4.96
C VAL A 71 -16.22 0.48 6.23
N THR A 72 -16.19 1.80 6.07
CA THR A 72 -16.00 2.76 7.16
C THR A 72 -17.11 3.81 7.12
N PRO A 73 -18.30 3.54 7.70
CA PRO A 73 -19.29 4.56 7.97
C PRO A 73 -18.79 5.47 9.09
N LYS A 74 -18.81 6.78 8.87
CA LYS A 74 -18.33 7.77 9.80
C LYS A 74 -19.13 9.05 9.76
N LEU A 75 -19.31 9.69 10.90
CA LEU A 75 -19.75 11.05 11.02
C LEU A 75 -18.56 11.98 10.87
N THR A 76 -18.69 12.99 10.04
CA THR A 76 -17.66 13.99 9.83
C THR A 76 -18.21 15.36 10.17
N TYR A 77 -17.44 16.15 10.88
CA TYR A 77 -17.76 17.52 11.26
C TYR A 77 -16.58 18.44 11.00
N GLN A 78 -16.81 19.53 10.31
CA GLN A 78 -15.81 20.55 10.02
C GLN A 78 -16.12 21.83 10.80
N PRO A 79 -15.69 21.96 12.08
CA PRO A 79 -16.02 23.16 12.90
C PRO A 79 -15.38 24.44 12.36
N LEU A 80 -14.21 24.32 11.74
CA LEU A 80 -13.43 25.42 11.17
C LEU A 80 -13.05 25.09 9.73
N ARG A 81 -12.74 26.10 8.92
CA ARG A 81 -12.32 25.90 7.53
C ARG A 81 -11.10 25.00 7.34
N ASN A 82 -10.31 24.85 8.38
CA ASN A 82 -9.05 24.13 8.39
C ASN A 82 -9.00 22.97 9.39
N LEU A 83 -10.11 22.62 10.05
CA LEU A 83 -10.18 21.52 11.00
C LEU A 83 -11.37 20.62 10.65
N LYS A 84 -11.11 19.33 10.40
CA LYS A 84 -12.12 18.28 10.21
C LYS A 84 -11.92 17.20 11.27
N ILE A 85 -13.01 16.73 11.83
CA ILE A 85 -13.05 15.64 12.80
C ILE A 85 -13.95 14.54 12.23
N GLU A 86 -13.51 13.31 12.33
CA GLU A 86 -14.22 12.12 11.86
C GLU A 86 -14.32 11.12 13.00
N ALA A 87 -15.48 10.47 13.17
CA ALA A 87 -15.69 9.40 14.12
C ALA A 87 -16.63 8.34 13.52
N GLY A 88 -16.30 7.07 13.67
CA GLY A 88 -17.07 5.98 13.08
C GLY A 88 -16.56 4.60 13.44
N ILE A 89 -16.80 3.66 12.56
CA ILE A 89 -16.41 2.25 12.71
C ILE A 89 -15.81 1.78 11.39
N HIS A 90 -14.70 1.08 11.44
CA HIS A 90 -14.13 0.35 10.32
C HIS A 90 -14.47 -1.12 10.44
N ALA A 91 -15.07 -1.70 9.41
CA ALA A 91 -15.36 -3.12 9.33
C ALA A 91 -14.59 -3.73 8.15
N LEU A 92 -13.80 -4.78 8.41
CA LEU A 92 -13.02 -5.51 7.42
C LEU A 92 -13.48 -6.97 7.41
N ILE A 93 -13.86 -7.48 6.24
CA ILE A 93 -14.32 -8.86 6.03
C ILE A 93 -13.64 -9.39 4.78
N TYR A 94 -12.84 -10.44 4.93
CA TYR A 94 -12.23 -11.16 3.80
C TYR A 94 -11.93 -12.61 4.15
N SER A 95 -11.60 -13.41 3.16
CA SER A 95 -11.15 -14.79 3.32
C SER A 95 -10.00 -15.11 2.37
N GLY A 96 -9.27 -16.19 2.65
CA GLY A 96 -8.28 -16.78 1.75
C GLY A 96 -6.84 -16.31 1.95
N ALA A 97 -6.57 -15.07 2.28
CA ALA A 97 -5.21 -14.54 2.39
C ALA A 97 -4.65 -14.61 3.82
N TYR A 98 -3.33 -14.65 3.92
CA TYR A 98 -2.64 -14.29 5.15
C TYR A 98 -2.62 -12.77 5.30
N ARG A 99 -3.06 -12.27 6.45
CA ARG A 99 -3.08 -10.84 6.74
C ARG A 99 -1.69 -10.21 6.71
N PHE A 100 -0.72 -10.94 7.22
CA PHE A 100 0.66 -10.49 7.30
C PHE A 100 1.52 -11.40 6.42
N PRO A 101 1.83 -10.99 5.18
CA PRO A 101 2.60 -11.80 4.26
C PRO A 101 4.05 -12.00 4.67
N ASN A 102 4.56 -11.18 5.58
CA ASN A 102 5.93 -11.25 6.09
C ASN A 102 5.96 -11.90 7.47
N TYR A 103 6.89 -12.84 7.70
CA TYR A 103 7.04 -13.53 8.97
C TYR A 103 7.37 -12.60 10.15
N ALA A 104 7.88 -11.40 9.89
CA ALA A 104 8.10 -10.38 10.91
C ALA A 104 6.83 -10.00 11.68
N TYR A 105 5.66 -10.28 11.12
CA TYR A 105 4.35 -10.01 11.73
C TYR A 105 3.65 -11.26 12.27
N HIS A 106 4.25 -12.43 12.20
CA HIS A 106 3.59 -13.66 12.65
C HIS A 106 3.27 -13.65 14.15
N ASP A 107 4.12 -13.04 14.97
CA ASP A 107 3.88 -12.88 16.41
C ASP A 107 2.68 -11.96 16.68
N ILE A 108 2.52 -10.86 15.94
CA ILE A 108 1.34 -9.99 16.02
C ILE A 108 0.09 -10.75 15.60
N ALA A 109 0.16 -11.51 14.51
CA ALA A 109 -0.95 -12.32 14.04
C ALA A 109 -1.33 -13.40 15.05
N GLN A 110 -0.37 -14.05 15.71
CA GLN A 110 -0.60 -15.04 16.76
C GLN A 110 -1.26 -14.40 17.99
N TRP A 111 -0.79 -13.26 18.42
CA TRP A 111 -1.34 -12.53 19.55
C TRP A 111 -2.78 -12.06 19.32
N LYS A 112 -3.05 -11.45 18.15
CA LYS A 112 -4.40 -11.02 17.78
C LYS A 112 -5.33 -12.19 17.45
N GLY A 113 -4.79 -13.38 17.38
CA GLY A 113 -5.51 -14.61 17.03
C GLY A 113 -5.86 -14.72 15.54
N ASN A 114 -6.40 -15.89 15.16
CA ASN A 114 -6.80 -16.17 13.77
C ASN A 114 -8.04 -15.38 13.29
N GLN A 115 -8.67 -14.59 14.16
CA GLN A 115 -9.85 -13.78 13.82
C GLN A 115 -9.58 -12.77 12.69
N TYR A 116 -8.33 -12.38 12.48
CA TYR A 116 -7.93 -11.52 11.38
C TYR A 116 -7.87 -12.21 10.02
N GLN A 117 -7.89 -13.54 10.03
CA GLN A 117 -7.87 -14.36 8.82
C GLN A 117 -9.24 -15.03 8.58
N ARG A 118 -10.17 -14.94 9.54
CA ARG A 118 -11.49 -15.55 9.47
C ARG A 118 -12.53 -14.65 10.12
N GLY A 119 -13.52 -14.21 9.34
CA GLY A 119 -14.64 -13.46 9.86
C GLY A 119 -14.52 -11.95 9.72
N ALA A 120 -15.39 -11.22 10.43
CA ALA A 120 -15.46 -9.77 10.43
C ALA A 120 -14.53 -9.19 11.50
N HIS A 121 -13.78 -8.15 11.15
CA HIS A 121 -12.97 -7.37 12.05
C HIS A 121 -13.56 -5.97 12.19
N LEU A 122 -13.91 -5.56 13.42
CA LEU A 122 -14.51 -4.26 13.72
C LEU A 122 -13.55 -3.44 14.57
N LEU A 123 -13.24 -2.24 14.12
CA LEU A 123 -12.36 -1.29 14.79
C LEU A 123 -13.05 0.06 14.96
N PRO A 124 -12.83 0.78 16.07
CA PRO A 124 -13.22 2.17 16.16
C PRO A 124 -12.45 2.97 15.10
N TRP A 125 -13.09 4.01 14.57
CA TRP A 125 -12.49 4.96 13.65
C TRP A 125 -12.54 6.35 14.27
N PHE A 126 -11.38 7.04 14.29
CA PHE A 126 -11.29 8.43 14.70
C PHE A 126 -10.18 9.13 13.93
N ARG A 127 -10.47 10.28 13.37
CA ARG A 127 -9.46 11.15 12.74
C ARG A 127 -9.73 12.62 13.08
N ALA A 128 -8.69 13.34 13.45
CA ALA A 128 -8.66 14.79 13.48
C ALA A 128 -7.62 15.28 12.47
N GLN A 129 -8.03 16.14 11.54
CA GLN A 129 -7.14 16.71 10.52
C GLN A 129 -7.14 18.22 10.62
N LEU A 130 -5.96 18.80 10.85
CA LEU A 130 -5.70 20.24 10.78
C LEU A 130 -4.93 20.57 9.50
N THR A 131 -5.48 21.44 8.68
CA THR A 131 -4.87 21.86 7.40
C THR A 131 -4.36 23.29 7.51
N LEU A 132 -3.06 23.49 7.35
CA LEU A 132 -2.38 24.77 7.38
C LEU A 132 -1.77 25.06 5.99
N ARG A 133 -2.54 25.69 5.14
CA ARG A 133 -2.20 25.92 3.72
C ARG A 133 -1.98 24.61 2.96
N ARG A 134 -0.74 24.17 2.82
CA ARG A 134 -0.31 22.94 2.11
C ARG A 134 0.29 21.89 3.03
N VAL A 135 0.08 22.05 4.32
CA VAL A 135 0.53 21.10 5.35
C VAL A 135 -0.70 20.60 6.06
N HIS A 136 -0.81 19.30 6.19
CA HIS A 136 -1.88 18.60 6.88
C HIS A 136 -1.28 17.83 8.05
N LEU A 137 -1.81 18.07 9.24
CA LEU A 137 -1.51 17.32 10.45
C LEU A 137 -2.68 16.43 10.74
N VAL A 138 -2.44 15.14 10.88
CA VAL A 138 -3.46 14.11 11.12
C VAL A 138 -3.15 13.40 12.42
N LEU A 139 -4.15 13.22 13.26
CA LEU A 139 -4.11 12.46 14.51
C LEU A 139 -5.24 11.44 14.49
N GLY A 140 -4.96 10.20 14.87
CA GLY A 140 -5.90 9.08 14.83
C GLY A 140 -5.67 8.21 13.61
N ASP A 141 -6.73 7.80 12.91
CA ASP A 141 -6.60 7.01 11.68
C ASP A 141 -5.93 7.82 10.56
N LEU A 142 -4.85 7.29 10.01
CA LEU A 142 -4.00 7.97 9.06
C LEU A 142 -4.58 7.91 7.62
N HIS A 143 -4.06 8.73 6.74
CA HIS A 143 -4.16 8.53 5.31
C HIS A 143 -3.11 7.49 4.88
N GLY A 144 -3.32 6.24 5.30
CA GLY A 144 -2.37 5.14 5.22
C GLY A 144 -2.43 4.31 3.95
N ALA A 145 -1.82 3.14 4.01
CA ALA A 145 -1.75 2.14 2.95
C ALA A 145 -1.18 2.69 1.62
N MET A 146 -1.84 2.46 0.50
CA MET A 146 -1.40 2.95 -0.82
C MET A 146 -1.30 4.46 -0.93
N LYS A 147 -1.90 5.25 -0.01
CA LYS A 147 -1.77 6.71 -0.02
C LYS A 147 -0.38 7.20 0.34
N HIS A 148 0.41 6.40 1.06
CA HIS A 148 1.83 6.70 1.30
C HIS A 148 2.70 6.68 0.03
N ARG A 149 2.20 6.09 -1.07
CA ARG A 149 2.94 6.02 -2.36
C ARG A 149 4.33 5.39 -2.23
N LEU A 150 4.49 4.46 -1.31
CA LEU A 150 5.71 3.68 -1.21
C LEU A 150 5.87 2.77 -2.44
N ALA A 151 7.11 2.52 -2.84
CA ALA A 151 7.41 1.55 -3.89
C ALA A 151 7.06 0.12 -3.42
N GLN A 152 6.66 -0.76 -4.36
CA GLN A 152 6.25 -2.14 -4.05
C GLN A 152 7.27 -2.96 -3.24
N PRO A 153 8.60 -2.77 -3.40
CA PRO A 153 9.56 -3.40 -2.50
C PRO A 153 9.47 -2.93 -1.04
N LEU A 154 8.84 -1.78 -0.76
CA LEU A 154 8.67 -1.23 0.59
C LEU A 154 7.25 -1.42 1.13
N TYR A 155 6.24 -1.50 0.27
CA TYR A 155 4.86 -1.67 0.68
C TYR A 155 4.06 -2.51 -0.35
N ASP A 156 3.46 -3.61 0.10
CA ASP A 156 2.59 -4.44 -0.72
C ASP A 156 1.20 -3.81 -0.84
N PRO A 157 0.74 -3.47 -2.06
CA PRO A 157 -0.60 -2.95 -2.28
C PRO A 157 -1.73 -3.84 -1.75
N GLU A 158 -1.51 -5.15 -1.61
CA GLU A 158 -2.50 -6.08 -1.04
C GLU A 158 -2.84 -5.74 0.42
N LEU A 159 -1.93 -5.11 1.17
CA LEU A 159 -2.18 -4.69 2.54
C LEU A 159 -3.32 -3.66 2.65
N MET A 160 -3.60 -2.88 1.60
CA MET A 160 -4.79 -2.01 1.56
C MET A 160 -6.10 -2.81 1.69
N LEU A 161 -6.10 -4.08 1.29
CA LEU A 161 -7.27 -4.96 1.29
C LEU A 161 -7.40 -5.74 2.60
N THR A 162 -6.28 -6.06 3.25
CA THR A 162 -6.20 -7.07 4.31
C THR A 162 -5.69 -6.55 5.65
N ALA A 163 -5.00 -5.41 5.68
CA ALA A 163 -4.48 -4.83 6.92
C ALA A 163 -5.50 -3.91 7.59
N ASP A 164 -5.32 -3.71 8.89
CA ASP A 164 -6.06 -2.69 9.65
C ASP A 164 -5.69 -1.29 9.17
N PRO A 165 -6.58 -0.31 9.39
CA PRO A 165 -6.23 1.08 9.25
C PRO A 165 -5.01 1.44 10.13
N GLU A 166 -4.14 2.24 9.58
CA GLU A 166 -2.99 2.76 10.31
C GLU A 166 -3.46 3.85 11.28
N PHE A 167 -2.97 3.79 12.52
CA PHE A 167 -3.38 4.71 13.59
C PHE A 167 -2.18 5.38 14.24
N GLY A 168 -2.24 6.70 14.42
CA GLY A 168 -1.18 7.45 15.09
C GLY A 168 -1.12 8.92 14.69
N PHE A 169 0.03 9.37 14.19
CA PHE A 169 0.27 10.75 13.78
C PHE A 169 0.86 10.80 12.37
N GLN A 170 0.40 11.77 11.55
CA GLN A 170 0.90 11.96 10.19
C GLN A 170 1.05 13.44 9.86
N LEU A 171 2.13 13.77 9.17
CA LEU A 171 2.38 15.07 8.58
C LEU A 171 2.48 14.91 7.07
N ILE A 172 1.59 15.57 6.33
CA ILE A 172 1.61 15.60 4.87
C ILE A 172 1.88 17.04 4.42
N ALA A 173 2.88 17.24 3.59
CA ALA A 173 3.18 18.55 2.99
C ALA A 173 3.25 18.41 1.47
N ASP A 174 2.32 19.07 0.77
CA ASP A 174 2.34 19.12 -0.71
C ASP A 174 2.64 20.52 -1.19
N THR A 175 3.93 20.78 -1.37
CA THR A 175 4.48 22.07 -1.80
C THR A 175 4.92 22.01 -3.27
N ARG A 176 5.30 23.13 -3.88
CA ARG A 176 5.83 23.09 -5.26
C ARG A 176 7.08 22.23 -5.41
N PRO A 177 8.10 22.34 -4.52
CA PRO A 177 9.33 21.55 -4.68
C PRO A 177 9.22 20.12 -4.19
N ALA A 178 8.27 19.79 -3.31
CA ALA A 178 8.20 18.46 -2.72
C ALA A 178 6.80 18.07 -2.28
N HIS A 179 6.49 16.78 -2.43
CA HIS A 179 5.49 16.09 -1.64
C HIS A 179 6.23 15.31 -0.55
N ILE A 180 5.80 15.44 0.70
CA ILE A 180 6.36 14.76 1.86
C ILE A 180 5.21 14.20 2.67
N ASP A 181 5.27 12.93 2.99
CA ASP A 181 4.37 12.21 3.88
C ASP A 181 5.23 11.51 4.92
N ALA A 182 5.09 11.91 6.18
CA ALA A 182 5.82 11.35 7.31
C ALA A 182 4.82 10.94 8.39
N TRP A 183 4.95 9.71 8.90
CA TRP A 183 3.96 9.16 9.84
C TRP A 183 4.58 8.27 10.90
N VAL A 184 3.82 8.10 11.97
CA VAL A 184 3.99 7.04 12.96
C VAL A 184 2.69 6.26 13.00
N ASN A 185 2.75 4.96 12.71
CA ASN A 185 1.65 4.02 12.81
C ASN A 185 1.89 3.12 14.03
N TRP A 186 0.99 3.16 15.01
CA TRP A 186 1.04 2.30 16.19
C TRP A 186 0.33 0.98 15.90
N GLU A 187 1.12 -0.07 15.69
CA GLU A 187 0.59 -1.39 15.28
C GLU A 187 0.07 -2.21 16.47
N SER A 188 0.69 -2.04 17.64
CA SER A 188 0.34 -2.79 18.85
C SER A 188 0.61 -1.96 20.09
N PHE A 189 -0.46 -1.70 20.87
CA PHE A 189 -0.36 -1.07 22.19
C PHE A 189 -0.22 -2.14 23.26
N ILE A 190 0.45 -1.83 24.36
CA ILE A 190 0.55 -2.69 25.54
C ILE A 190 -0.04 -2.01 26.76
N PHE A 191 -0.58 -2.84 27.66
CA PHE A 191 -1.01 -2.45 28.99
C PHE A 191 -0.21 -3.23 30.04
N GLU A 192 -0.19 -2.76 31.27
CA GLU A 192 0.46 -3.47 32.34
C GLU A 192 -0.09 -4.91 32.47
N GLY A 193 0.79 -5.90 32.37
CA GLY A 193 0.44 -7.32 32.41
C GLY A 193 0.26 -7.99 31.07
N ASP A 194 0.31 -7.26 29.95
CA ASP A 194 0.30 -7.86 28.62
C ASP A 194 1.55 -8.71 28.36
N THR A 195 1.37 -9.73 27.52
CA THR A 195 2.44 -10.70 27.20
C THR A 195 3.04 -10.50 25.81
N HIS A 196 2.50 -9.58 25.02
CA HIS A 196 2.99 -9.22 23.70
C HIS A 196 3.86 -7.96 23.75
N GLN A 197 4.57 -7.70 22.68
CA GLN A 197 5.40 -6.50 22.53
C GLN A 197 4.60 -5.33 21.96
N GLU A 198 4.89 -4.12 22.45
CA GLU A 198 4.56 -2.90 21.73
C GLU A 198 5.19 -2.93 20.33
N ALA A 199 4.49 -2.38 19.34
CA ALA A 199 5.02 -2.25 18.00
C ALA A 199 4.51 -0.99 17.31
N PHE A 200 5.41 -0.27 16.63
CA PHE A 200 5.06 0.87 15.79
C PHE A 200 5.97 0.95 14.57
N VAL A 201 5.46 1.57 13.52
CA VAL A 201 6.21 1.90 12.29
C VAL A 201 6.32 3.40 12.15
N VAL A 202 7.54 3.90 12.00
CA VAL A 202 7.81 5.26 11.52
C VAL A 202 8.05 5.17 10.02
N GLY A 203 7.34 5.98 9.24
CA GLY A 203 7.50 6.00 7.79
C GLY A 203 7.75 7.39 7.22
N LEU A 204 8.40 7.40 6.08
CA LEU A 204 8.63 8.58 5.24
C LEU A 204 8.44 8.20 3.79
N SER A 205 7.61 8.96 3.09
CA SER A 205 7.53 8.94 1.62
C SER A 205 7.67 10.35 1.10
N SER A 206 8.66 10.61 0.26
CA SER A 206 8.87 11.91 -0.31
C SER A 206 9.17 11.85 -1.80
N ARG A 207 8.75 12.89 -2.51
CA ARG A 207 9.06 13.12 -3.92
C ARG A 207 9.49 14.56 -4.10
N PHE A 208 10.79 14.77 -4.26
CA PHE A 208 11.34 16.09 -4.57
C PHE A 208 11.24 16.35 -6.06
N ARG A 209 10.52 17.40 -6.46
CA ARG A 209 10.26 17.78 -7.85
C ARG A 209 11.37 18.70 -8.32
N LEU A 210 12.15 18.29 -9.33
CA LEU A 210 13.20 19.12 -9.90
C LEU A 210 12.63 20.15 -10.89
N ASN A 211 11.42 19.91 -11.41
CA ASN A 211 10.67 20.81 -12.26
C ASN A 211 9.14 20.55 -12.12
N SER A 212 8.33 21.30 -12.86
CA SER A 212 6.86 21.13 -12.83
C SER A 212 6.42 19.77 -13.34
N GLU A 213 5.42 19.17 -12.70
CA GLU A 213 4.77 17.92 -13.13
C GLU A 213 4.08 18.03 -14.50
N GLN A 214 3.69 19.25 -14.89
CA GLN A 214 3.09 19.55 -16.19
C GLN A 214 4.14 19.72 -17.30
N SER A 215 5.43 19.79 -16.96
CA SER A 215 6.50 19.85 -17.94
C SER A 215 6.46 18.66 -18.88
N ARG A 216 6.85 18.84 -20.14
CA ARG A 216 6.96 17.72 -21.09
C ARG A 216 7.84 16.60 -20.55
N TRP A 217 8.92 16.96 -19.87
CA TRP A 217 9.81 16.08 -19.14
C TRP A 217 9.79 16.50 -17.67
N HIS A 218 9.21 15.67 -16.82
CA HIS A 218 9.20 15.88 -15.38
C HIS A 218 10.22 14.96 -14.72
N VAL A 219 11.12 15.54 -13.93
CA VAL A 219 12.16 14.82 -13.19
C VAL A 219 11.91 14.99 -11.69
N TYR A 220 12.04 13.90 -10.94
CA TYR A 220 11.87 13.91 -9.49
C TYR A 220 12.79 12.91 -8.80
N LEU A 221 13.04 13.15 -7.52
CA LEU A 221 13.86 12.29 -6.65
C LEU A 221 12.94 11.71 -5.56
N PRO A 222 12.59 10.41 -5.61
CA PRO A 222 11.91 9.72 -4.52
C PRO A 222 12.92 9.37 -3.42
N VAL A 223 12.53 9.61 -2.16
CA VAL A 223 13.22 9.15 -0.96
C VAL A 223 12.17 8.59 -0.02
N GLN A 224 12.29 7.32 0.33
CA GLN A 224 11.29 6.56 1.07
C GLN A 224 11.95 5.69 2.13
N GLY A 225 11.25 5.42 3.22
CA GLY A 225 11.73 4.50 4.24
C GLY A 225 10.67 4.18 5.26
N THR A 226 10.87 3.04 5.91
CA THR A 226 10.08 2.57 7.05
C THR A 226 11.01 2.00 8.11
N ILE A 227 10.71 2.28 9.38
CA ILE A 227 11.41 1.73 10.52
C ILE A 227 10.35 1.13 11.43
N GLN A 228 10.37 -0.18 11.64
CA GLN A 228 9.55 -0.84 12.63
C GLN A 228 10.36 -1.03 13.91
N HIS A 229 9.76 -0.65 15.03
CA HIS A 229 10.27 -0.89 16.35
C HIS A 229 9.32 -1.79 17.13
N ARG A 230 9.89 -2.73 17.93
CA ARG A 230 9.13 -3.64 18.78
C ARG A 230 9.82 -3.80 20.10
N GLY A 231 9.02 -3.75 21.17
CA GLY A 231 9.47 -3.93 22.53
C GLY A 231 10.24 -2.72 23.08
N GLY A 232 10.72 -2.84 24.31
CA GLY A 232 11.54 -1.82 24.97
C GLY A 232 10.85 -1.10 26.11
N GLU A 233 9.54 -1.27 26.26
CA GLU A 233 8.81 -0.82 27.46
C GLU A 233 8.60 -1.98 28.46
N GLN A 234 7.52 -1.98 29.17
CA GLN A 234 7.23 -2.94 30.27
C GLN A 234 6.91 -4.36 29.78
N ASP A 235 7.31 -4.71 28.58
CA ASP A 235 7.01 -6.01 28.00
C ASP A 235 7.90 -7.13 28.59
N LYS A 236 7.29 -8.30 28.76
CA LYS A 236 7.99 -9.56 29.06
C LYS A 236 8.16 -10.42 27.81
N GLY A 237 7.79 -9.88 26.65
CA GLY A 237 7.52 -10.63 25.43
C GLY A 237 8.71 -10.87 24.51
N GLY A 238 9.95 -10.56 24.92
CA GLY A 238 11.10 -10.87 24.08
C GLY A 238 12.13 -9.76 23.95
N SER A 239 13.08 -9.91 23.01
CA SER A 239 14.12 -8.91 22.78
C SER A 239 13.63 -7.76 21.92
N VAL A 240 14.09 -6.55 22.25
CA VAL A 240 13.85 -5.36 21.41
C VAL A 240 14.31 -5.59 19.99
N GLN A 241 13.51 -5.16 19.03
CA GLN A 241 13.81 -5.27 17.61
C GLN A 241 13.61 -3.93 16.91
N THR A 242 14.52 -3.60 16.01
CA THR A 242 14.42 -2.42 15.16
C THR A 242 14.84 -2.80 13.73
N LEU A 243 13.88 -2.75 12.82
CA LEU A 243 14.00 -3.20 11.43
C LEU A 243 13.78 -2.00 10.51
N CYS A 244 14.70 -1.77 9.57
CA CYS A 244 14.67 -0.61 8.69
C CYS A 244 14.61 -1.06 7.23
N ASN A 245 13.80 -0.38 6.43
CA ASN A 245 13.83 -0.41 4.98
C ASN A 245 13.96 1.00 4.42
N GLY A 246 14.64 1.15 3.31
CA GLY A 246 14.78 2.44 2.63
C GLY A 246 14.94 2.30 1.13
N ALA A 247 14.54 3.34 0.41
CA ALA A 247 14.71 3.48 -1.02
C ALA A 247 15.01 4.94 -1.38
N ALA A 248 15.93 5.15 -2.30
CA ALA A 248 16.19 6.46 -2.90
C ALA A 248 16.58 6.29 -4.36
N GLY A 249 16.23 7.28 -5.19
CA GLY A 249 16.53 7.16 -6.60
C GLY A 249 16.11 8.35 -7.44
N VAL A 250 15.85 8.08 -8.71
CA VAL A 250 15.44 9.07 -9.71
C VAL A 250 14.25 8.57 -10.49
N GLY A 251 13.31 9.47 -10.74
CA GLY A 251 12.17 9.27 -11.61
C GLY A 251 12.12 10.29 -12.75
N LEU A 252 11.71 9.83 -13.90
CA LEU A 252 11.48 10.61 -15.10
C LEU A 252 10.08 10.32 -15.63
N ARG A 253 9.30 11.36 -15.94
CA ARG A 253 8.01 11.23 -16.62
C ARG A 253 7.99 12.07 -17.87
N TRP A 254 7.76 11.44 -18.98
CA TRP A 254 7.52 12.09 -20.27
C TRP A 254 6.01 12.23 -20.51
N ASN A 255 5.49 13.43 -20.45
CA ASN A 255 4.11 13.74 -20.82
C ASN A 255 4.01 13.83 -22.35
N VAL A 256 3.57 12.74 -22.97
CA VAL A 256 3.67 12.54 -24.44
C VAL A 256 2.68 13.42 -25.20
N GLY A 257 1.49 13.70 -24.61
CA GLY A 257 0.44 14.50 -25.27
C GLY A 257 -0.20 13.83 -26.49
N HIS A 258 0.04 12.54 -26.69
CA HIS A 258 -0.49 11.79 -27.84
C HIS A 258 -1.95 11.37 -27.63
N LYS A 259 -2.66 11.06 -28.73
CA LYS A 259 -4.08 10.67 -28.68
C LYS A 259 -4.35 9.39 -27.90
N VAL A 260 -3.40 8.48 -27.77
CA VAL A 260 -3.52 7.18 -27.11
C VAL A 260 -2.66 7.12 -25.84
N VAL A 261 -1.37 7.46 -25.95
CA VAL A 261 -0.41 7.44 -24.84
C VAL A 261 -0.41 8.80 -24.16
N ARG A 262 -0.66 8.84 -22.87
CA ARG A 262 -0.65 10.06 -22.05
C ARG A 262 0.73 10.40 -21.55
N TYR A 263 1.41 9.40 -20.98
CA TYR A 263 2.77 9.55 -20.46
C TYR A 263 3.52 8.23 -20.51
N ILE A 264 4.84 8.34 -20.44
CA ILE A 264 5.77 7.24 -20.17
C ILE A 264 6.60 7.67 -18.98
N GLY A 265 6.65 6.85 -17.94
CA GLY A 265 7.45 7.04 -16.73
C GLY A 265 8.55 6.01 -16.65
N ALA A 266 9.67 6.39 -16.07
CA ALA A 266 10.74 5.47 -15.67
C ALA A 266 11.22 5.86 -14.28
N GLU A 267 11.49 4.89 -13.42
CA GLU A 267 11.99 5.11 -12.07
C GLU A 267 13.01 4.04 -11.72
N ALA A 268 14.11 4.44 -11.10
CA ALA A 268 15.14 3.54 -10.60
C ALA A 268 15.47 3.89 -9.15
N LEU A 269 15.39 2.90 -8.26
CA LEU A 269 15.58 3.01 -6.82
C LEU A 269 16.70 2.09 -6.34
N ALA A 270 17.65 2.64 -5.63
CA ALA A 270 18.53 1.88 -4.76
C ALA A 270 17.77 1.55 -3.46
N LEU A 271 17.84 0.30 -3.03
CA LEU A 271 17.14 -0.23 -1.87
C LEU A 271 18.13 -0.62 -0.79
N GLY A 272 17.74 -0.48 0.47
CA GLY A 272 18.51 -0.93 1.62
C GLY A 272 17.61 -1.45 2.72
N CYS A 273 18.08 -2.47 3.46
CA CYS A 273 17.48 -2.90 4.70
C CYS A 273 18.55 -3.09 5.77
N ALA A 274 18.16 -2.91 7.03
CA ALA A 274 19.03 -3.15 8.17
C ALA A 274 18.22 -3.66 9.36
N GLN A 275 18.77 -4.64 10.06
CA GLN A 275 18.31 -5.08 11.37
C GLN A 275 19.21 -4.39 12.42
N GLN A 276 18.79 -3.20 12.85
CA GLN A 276 19.59 -2.36 13.74
C GLN A 276 19.64 -2.94 15.18
N LYS A 277 18.54 -3.56 15.61
CA LYS A 277 18.42 -4.21 16.91
C LYS A 277 17.70 -5.55 16.76
N GLY A 278 18.09 -6.54 17.58
CA GLY A 278 17.48 -7.88 17.55
C GLY A 278 18.11 -8.81 16.52
N LYS A 279 17.51 -10.01 16.36
CA LYS A 279 17.96 -11.07 15.43
C LYS A 279 16.76 -11.79 14.81
N LEU A 280 15.73 -11.05 14.42
CA LEU A 280 14.53 -11.63 13.82
C LEU A 280 14.82 -12.15 12.40
N TRP A 281 15.61 -11.41 11.64
CA TRP A 281 15.95 -11.76 10.28
C TRP A 281 17.25 -12.56 10.21
N PRO A 282 17.41 -13.42 9.20
CA PRO A 282 18.64 -14.18 8.98
C PRO A 282 19.85 -13.31 8.56
N PHE A 283 19.62 -12.06 8.14
CA PHE A 283 20.64 -11.11 7.70
C PHE A 283 20.60 -9.84 8.55
N SER A 284 21.75 -9.28 8.86
CA SER A 284 21.84 -8.00 9.55
C SER A 284 21.50 -6.80 8.66
N GLY A 285 21.67 -6.96 7.35
CA GLY A 285 21.34 -5.95 6.35
C GLY A 285 21.42 -6.50 4.95
N GLY A 286 20.93 -5.73 4.00
CA GLY A 286 20.92 -6.08 2.59
C GLY A 286 20.70 -4.87 1.71
N SER A 287 20.91 -5.05 0.41
CA SER A 287 20.77 -3.99 -0.60
C SER A 287 20.11 -4.52 -1.86
N GLY A 288 19.55 -3.62 -2.66
CA GLY A 288 18.93 -4.00 -3.91
C GLY A 288 18.78 -2.84 -4.89
N LEU A 289 18.28 -3.18 -6.05
CA LEU A 289 17.87 -2.24 -7.10
C LEU A 289 16.44 -2.61 -7.54
N TYR A 290 15.60 -1.61 -7.64
CA TYR A 290 14.29 -1.73 -8.29
C TYR A 290 14.18 -0.69 -9.39
N ALA A 291 13.94 -1.12 -10.60
CA ALA A 291 13.70 -0.26 -11.76
C ALA A 291 12.35 -0.59 -12.38
N LYS A 292 11.60 0.42 -12.81
CA LYS A 292 10.32 0.24 -13.48
C LYS A 292 10.11 1.25 -14.60
N VAL A 293 9.31 0.84 -15.56
CA VAL A 293 8.76 1.69 -16.62
C VAL A 293 7.25 1.58 -16.56
N ASP A 294 6.57 2.72 -16.51
CA ASP A 294 5.11 2.83 -16.51
C ASP A 294 4.65 3.53 -17.78
N VAL A 295 3.63 3.00 -18.43
CA VAL A 295 2.98 3.64 -19.59
C VAL A 295 1.51 3.86 -19.24
N GLY A 296 1.10 5.13 -19.23
CA GLY A 296 -0.31 5.50 -19.05
C GLY A 296 -0.97 5.77 -20.38
N PHE A 297 -2.08 5.08 -20.62
CA PHE A 297 -2.90 5.24 -21.82
C PHE A 297 -4.15 6.06 -21.52
N LYS A 298 -4.88 6.47 -22.56
CA LYS A 298 -6.25 6.95 -22.43
C LYS A 298 -7.16 5.83 -21.92
N TYR A 299 -8.34 6.22 -21.50
CA TYR A 299 -9.40 5.30 -21.06
C TYR A 299 -9.08 4.50 -19.81
N GLY A 300 -8.12 4.99 -18.98
CA GLY A 300 -7.82 4.39 -17.69
C GLY A 300 -6.95 3.14 -17.72
N LEU A 301 -6.35 2.82 -18.86
CA LEU A 301 -5.40 1.73 -18.97
C LEU A 301 -4.00 2.18 -18.60
N SER A 302 -3.25 1.33 -17.93
CA SER A 302 -1.81 1.48 -17.71
C SER A 302 -1.10 0.14 -17.76
N ALA A 303 0.19 0.20 -18.11
CA ALA A 303 1.07 -0.96 -18.11
C ALA A 303 2.34 -0.62 -17.34
N ARG A 304 2.84 -1.56 -16.56
CA ARG A 304 4.11 -1.47 -15.83
C ARG A 304 4.99 -2.65 -16.16
N LEU A 305 6.25 -2.37 -16.42
CA LEU A 305 7.32 -3.37 -16.45
C LEU A 305 8.33 -3.00 -15.38
N GLY A 306 8.62 -3.92 -14.47
CA GLY A 306 9.58 -3.74 -13.38
C GLY A 306 10.65 -4.81 -13.38
N TYR A 307 11.80 -4.49 -12.81
CA TYR A 307 12.87 -5.42 -12.54
C TYR A 307 13.45 -5.15 -11.15
N PHE A 308 13.58 -6.21 -10.37
CA PHE A 308 14.16 -6.19 -9.03
C PHE A 308 15.32 -7.17 -8.97
N ARG A 309 16.40 -6.74 -8.34
CA ARG A 309 17.54 -7.58 -7.99
C ARG A 309 18.09 -7.15 -6.64
N ALA A 310 18.39 -8.10 -5.77
CA ALA A 310 18.90 -7.76 -4.46
C ALA A 310 19.93 -8.78 -3.97
N ASN A 311 20.65 -8.36 -2.93
CA ASN A 311 21.49 -9.18 -2.09
C ASN A 311 21.00 -9.04 -0.65
N GLN A 312 20.46 -10.12 -0.09
CA GLN A 312 20.00 -10.19 1.30
C GLN A 312 18.98 -9.10 1.71
N PHE A 313 18.36 -8.44 0.76
CA PHE A 313 17.35 -7.43 1.05
C PHE A 313 16.07 -8.08 1.56
N ILE A 314 15.66 -7.74 2.77
CA ILE A 314 14.41 -8.18 3.38
C ILE A 314 13.47 -6.99 3.42
N THR A 315 12.31 -7.15 2.80
CA THR A 315 11.25 -6.15 2.89
C THR A 315 10.44 -6.35 4.16
N LEU A 316 10.11 -5.26 4.82
CA LEU A 316 9.29 -5.25 6.02
C LEU A 316 7.79 -5.37 5.70
N LEU A 317 7.30 -4.47 4.87
CA LEU A 317 5.88 -4.36 4.48
C LEU A 317 5.66 -4.63 3.00
N GLY A 318 6.72 -4.77 2.21
CA GLY A 318 6.63 -4.94 0.76
C GLY A 318 6.25 -6.35 0.35
N SER A 319 5.89 -6.49 -0.92
CA SER A 319 5.58 -7.80 -1.48
C SER A 319 6.79 -8.74 -1.38
N PRO A 320 6.60 -9.97 -0.89
CA PRO A 320 7.66 -10.99 -0.76
C PRO A 320 8.42 -11.29 -2.06
N TYR A 321 7.83 -11.00 -3.22
CA TYR A 321 8.50 -11.14 -4.51
C TYR A 321 9.64 -10.13 -4.72
N PHE A 322 9.70 -9.08 -3.90
CA PHE A 322 10.76 -8.08 -3.86
C PHE A 322 11.62 -8.21 -2.60
N GLY A 323 11.84 -9.43 -2.12
CA GLY A 323 12.62 -9.67 -0.90
C GLY A 323 13.34 -11.01 -0.92
N ALA A 324 14.23 -11.17 0.03
CA ALA A 324 15.03 -12.36 0.24
C ALA A 324 14.40 -13.35 1.26
N VAL A 325 13.11 -13.25 1.54
CA VAL A 325 12.40 -14.13 2.48
C VAL A 325 11.13 -14.67 1.86
N SER A 326 10.95 -15.99 1.93
CA SER A 326 9.71 -16.65 1.53
C SER A 326 8.74 -16.70 2.71
N THR A 327 7.48 -16.40 2.46
CA THR A 327 6.39 -16.54 3.43
C THR A 327 5.80 -17.96 3.48
N LYS A 328 6.21 -18.84 2.55
CA LYS A 328 5.73 -20.23 2.50
C LYS A 328 6.17 -21.07 3.70
N HIS A 329 7.36 -20.79 4.21
CA HIS A 329 8.02 -21.59 5.21
C HIS A 329 8.35 -20.71 6.40
N ASP A 330 7.53 -20.64 7.38
CA ASP A 330 7.64 -19.92 8.66
C ASP A 330 9.01 -19.27 8.97
N GLY A 331 9.39 -18.28 8.15
CA GLY A 331 10.60 -17.49 8.33
C GLY A 331 11.94 -18.10 7.92
N ALA A 332 11.95 -19.33 7.43
CA ALA A 332 13.20 -20.07 7.31
C ALA A 332 13.70 -20.31 5.88
N CYS A 333 12.99 -19.82 4.87
CA CYS A 333 13.41 -20.00 3.48
C CYS A 333 13.66 -18.66 2.80
N TYR A 334 14.85 -18.50 2.27
CA TYR A 334 15.23 -17.27 1.58
C TYR A 334 16.18 -17.53 0.42
N PRO A 335 15.94 -16.90 -0.74
CA PRO A 335 16.91 -16.88 -1.84
C PRO A 335 18.10 -16.00 -1.47
N ASP A 336 19.32 -16.42 -1.80
CA ASP A 336 20.52 -15.61 -1.54
C ASP A 336 20.51 -14.31 -2.32
N HIS A 337 20.14 -14.36 -3.60
CA HIS A 337 20.14 -13.23 -4.52
C HIS A 337 18.84 -13.20 -5.33
N PRO A 338 17.74 -12.71 -4.76
CA PRO A 338 16.46 -12.71 -5.46
C PRO A 338 16.49 -11.78 -6.67
N GLN A 339 15.93 -12.27 -7.77
CA GLN A 339 15.72 -11.51 -8.99
C GLN A 339 14.30 -11.74 -9.48
N THR A 340 13.58 -10.67 -9.73
CA THR A 340 12.17 -10.72 -10.14
C THR A 340 11.92 -9.72 -11.26
N ALA A 341 11.43 -10.21 -12.40
CA ALA A 341 10.79 -9.37 -13.39
C ALA A 341 9.29 -9.28 -13.07
N HIS A 342 8.71 -8.12 -13.26
CA HIS A 342 7.35 -7.80 -12.88
C HIS A 342 6.63 -7.13 -14.03
N LEU A 343 5.47 -7.65 -14.41
CA LEU A 343 4.56 -7.07 -15.39
C LEU A 343 3.21 -6.82 -14.74
N ALA A 344 2.65 -5.61 -14.88
CA ALA A 344 1.30 -5.30 -14.45
C ALA A 344 0.53 -4.59 -15.57
N LEU A 345 -0.74 -4.93 -15.71
CA LEU A 345 -1.72 -4.26 -16.56
C LEU A 345 -2.87 -3.83 -15.65
N ASP A 346 -3.13 -2.54 -15.62
CA ASP A 346 -4.17 -1.95 -14.78
C ASP A 346 -5.22 -1.26 -15.65
N TYR A 347 -6.47 -1.39 -15.25
CA TYR A 347 -7.58 -0.58 -15.74
C TYR A 347 -8.24 0.11 -14.55
N SER A 348 -8.53 1.40 -14.68
CA SER A 348 -9.31 2.11 -13.69
C SER A 348 -10.23 3.15 -14.30
N ARG A 349 -11.38 3.33 -13.67
CA ARG A 349 -12.35 4.34 -14.06
C ARG A 349 -13.06 4.92 -12.84
N THR A 350 -13.15 6.24 -12.81
CA THR A 350 -13.97 6.96 -11.82
C THR A 350 -15.29 7.37 -12.43
N PHE A 351 -16.36 7.26 -11.65
CA PHE A 351 -17.72 7.68 -12.01
C PHE A 351 -18.16 8.75 -11.01
N GLY A 352 -18.13 10.02 -11.44
CA GLY A 352 -18.29 11.14 -10.51
C GLY A 352 -17.21 11.19 -9.45
N LYS A 353 -17.56 11.72 -8.27
CA LYS A 353 -16.62 11.85 -7.14
C LYS A 353 -16.57 10.62 -6.22
N HIS A 354 -17.59 9.76 -6.29
CA HIS A 354 -17.87 8.79 -5.23
C HIS A 354 -17.66 7.33 -5.64
N TYR A 355 -17.40 7.05 -6.90
CA TYR A 355 -17.30 5.67 -7.39
C TYR A 355 -16.05 5.49 -8.22
N ALA A 356 -15.32 4.41 -7.98
CA ALA A 356 -14.21 4.01 -8.82
C ALA A 356 -14.20 2.49 -9.01
N LEU A 357 -13.96 2.05 -10.24
CA LEU A 357 -13.75 0.66 -10.60
C LEU A 357 -12.29 0.49 -10.98
N GLY A 358 -11.65 -0.56 -10.50
CA GLY A 358 -10.31 -0.99 -10.86
C GLY A 358 -10.28 -2.46 -11.26
N ALA A 359 -9.40 -2.81 -12.18
CA ALA A 359 -9.03 -4.18 -12.49
C ALA A 359 -7.52 -4.24 -12.73
N LYS A 360 -6.88 -5.29 -12.24
CA LYS A 360 -5.43 -5.48 -12.35
C LYS A 360 -5.11 -6.92 -12.69
N VAL A 361 -4.17 -7.11 -13.59
CA VAL A 361 -3.45 -8.37 -13.79
C VAL A 361 -1.98 -8.10 -13.55
N GLU A 362 -1.32 -8.94 -12.76
CA GLU A 362 0.06 -8.77 -12.34
C GLU A 362 0.79 -10.11 -12.38
N THR A 363 2.00 -10.13 -12.92
CA THR A 363 2.80 -11.35 -13.02
C THR A 363 4.22 -11.07 -12.54
N PHE A 364 4.69 -11.92 -11.65
CA PHE A 364 6.07 -11.95 -11.15
C PHE A 364 6.78 -13.15 -11.75
N CYS A 365 7.87 -12.92 -12.45
CA CYS A 365 8.76 -13.93 -12.97
C CYS A 365 10.03 -13.96 -12.11
N ASN A 366 10.17 -14.96 -11.25
CA ASN A 366 11.33 -15.13 -10.41
C ASN A 366 12.40 -15.93 -11.15
N ALA A 367 13.62 -15.42 -11.22
CA ALA A 367 14.74 -16.09 -11.84
C ALA A 367 15.18 -17.33 -11.03
N PRO A 368 15.84 -18.32 -11.65
CA PRO A 368 16.45 -19.43 -10.95
C PRO A 368 17.48 -18.94 -9.94
N GLY A 369 17.61 -19.65 -8.83
CA GLY A 369 18.55 -19.29 -7.78
C GLY A 369 18.74 -20.43 -6.77
N ARG A 370 19.35 -20.09 -5.65
CA ARG A 370 19.52 -20.99 -4.53
C ARG A 370 18.72 -20.49 -3.34
N MET A 371 17.93 -21.37 -2.76
CA MET A 371 17.12 -21.07 -1.60
C MET A 371 17.65 -21.85 -0.40
N ARG A 372 17.87 -21.17 0.71
CA ARG A 372 18.20 -21.81 1.97
C ARG A 372 16.90 -22.19 2.68
N LEU A 373 16.77 -23.46 3.09
CA LEU A 373 15.63 -23.97 3.84
C LEU A 373 15.82 -23.78 5.36
N ALA A 374 14.76 -24.05 6.11
CA ALA A 374 14.71 -23.95 7.57
C ALA A 374 15.78 -24.80 8.28
N ASP A 375 16.04 -25.99 7.74
CA ASP A 375 17.04 -26.94 8.24
C ASP A 375 18.49 -26.56 7.84
N GLY A 376 18.69 -25.43 7.16
CA GLY A 376 19.98 -24.95 6.65
C GLY A 376 20.41 -25.57 5.33
N THR A 377 19.67 -26.51 4.76
CA THR A 377 19.99 -27.10 3.46
C THR A 377 19.77 -26.10 2.33
N MET A 378 20.51 -26.28 1.21
CA MET A 378 20.39 -25.43 0.03
C MET A 378 19.64 -26.16 -1.07
N GLN A 379 18.58 -25.57 -1.57
CA GLN A 379 17.79 -26.07 -2.69
C GLN A 379 17.91 -25.15 -3.89
N ASN A 380 18.15 -25.70 -5.08
CA ASN A 380 18.08 -24.96 -6.32
C ASN A 380 16.61 -24.71 -6.68
N THR A 381 16.31 -23.49 -7.06
CA THR A 381 14.99 -23.09 -7.59
C THR A 381 15.05 -22.95 -9.10
N THR A 382 13.92 -23.17 -9.76
CA THR A 382 13.73 -22.94 -11.19
C THR A 382 13.04 -21.60 -11.40
N THR A 383 12.96 -21.16 -12.65
CA THR A 383 12.11 -20.00 -13.01
C THR A 383 10.66 -20.29 -12.62
N THR A 384 10.03 -19.35 -11.93
CA THR A 384 8.61 -19.45 -11.55
C THR A 384 7.85 -18.25 -12.05
N PHE A 385 6.61 -18.48 -12.49
CA PHE A 385 5.65 -17.45 -12.86
C PHE A 385 4.54 -17.44 -11.81
N ASN A 386 4.24 -16.28 -11.28
CA ASN A 386 3.29 -16.06 -10.21
C ASN A 386 2.36 -14.95 -10.66
N THR A 387 1.12 -15.29 -10.96
CA THR A 387 0.16 -14.34 -11.55
C THR A 387 -0.97 -14.07 -10.57
N SER A 388 -1.40 -12.84 -10.49
CA SER A 388 -2.61 -12.46 -9.78
C SER A 388 -3.52 -11.63 -10.68
N PHE A 389 -4.82 -11.71 -10.44
CA PHE A 389 -5.78 -10.78 -10.99
C PHE A 389 -6.71 -10.27 -9.89
N GLY A 390 -7.19 -9.05 -10.03
CA GLY A 390 -8.09 -8.44 -9.07
C GLY A 390 -9.08 -7.50 -9.71
N ILE A 391 -10.26 -7.42 -9.11
CA ILE A 391 -11.31 -6.43 -9.44
C ILE A 391 -11.66 -5.70 -8.16
N TYR A 392 -11.75 -4.37 -8.23
CA TYR A 392 -11.91 -3.50 -7.09
C TYR A 392 -13.02 -2.49 -7.36
N LEU A 393 -13.91 -2.32 -6.41
CA LEU A 393 -14.95 -1.32 -6.45
C LEU A 393 -14.86 -0.44 -5.20
N ARG A 394 -14.62 0.86 -5.40
CA ARG A 394 -14.63 1.86 -4.34
C ARG A 394 -15.95 2.65 -4.40
N ILE A 395 -16.59 2.82 -3.24
CA ILE A 395 -17.86 3.55 -3.10
C ILE A 395 -17.74 4.47 -1.88
N ASN A 396 -17.71 5.80 -2.10
CA ASN A 396 -17.46 6.77 -1.04
C ASN A 396 -18.54 7.88 -1.05
N PRO A 397 -19.83 7.58 -0.79
CA PRO A 397 -20.87 8.59 -0.74
C PRO A 397 -20.75 9.47 0.51
N SER A 398 -21.22 10.71 0.38
CA SER A 398 -21.25 11.68 1.48
C SER A 398 -22.61 12.39 1.49
N PHE A 399 -23.26 12.42 2.66
CA PHE A 399 -24.60 12.95 2.86
C PHE A 399 -24.57 14.05 3.90
N LEU A 400 -25.10 15.23 3.57
CA LEU A 400 -25.30 16.30 4.53
C LEU A 400 -26.42 15.93 5.50
N LEU A 401 -26.12 15.89 6.81
CA LEU A 401 -27.11 15.65 7.86
C LEU A 401 -27.61 16.97 8.45
N LYS A 402 -26.69 17.90 8.72
CA LYS A 402 -27.04 19.17 9.35
C LYS A 402 -26.01 20.26 8.98
N GLN A 403 -26.51 21.50 8.79
CA GLN A 403 -25.73 22.72 8.69
C GLN A 403 -25.94 23.53 9.97
N PHE A 404 -24.86 24.01 10.60
CA PHE A 404 -24.88 24.82 11.82
C PHE A 404 -24.61 26.30 11.56
#